data_a21d995c7ab09a5ae6317b7986c84e64
#
_entry.id   a21d995c7ab09a5ae6317b7986c84e64
#
_cell.length_a   1.000
_cell.length_b   1.000
_cell.length_c   1.000
_cell.angle_alpha   90.00
_cell.angle_beta   90.00
_cell.angle_gamma   90.00
#
_symmetry.space_group_name_H-M   'P 1'
#
loop_
_entity.id
_entity.type
_entity.pdbx_description
1 polymer ?
#
loop_
_entity_poly.entity_id
_entity_poly.type
_entity_poly.pdbx_seq_one_letter_code
_entity_poly.pdbx_strand_id
1 'polypeptide(L)'
;MTTKHQLLRQAAEKESLASTFTRYARRLTGALDGVPAHPQECEAYWTGPAAERFAERAAGLRRELAELEDTCLATAENLRRRARRLREDAAAADDWQGMQ
;
A
#
# COMPACT_ATOMS: atom_id res chain seq x y z
N MET A 1 -10.55 -25.72 16.60
CA MET A 1 -9.09 -25.51 16.74
C MET A 1 -8.43 -25.28 15.39
N THR A 2 -7.57 -24.28 15.31
CA THR A 2 -6.88 -23.96 14.07
C THR A 2 -5.64 -24.84 13.94
N THR A 3 -5.53 -25.60 12.85
CA THR A 3 -4.37 -26.47 12.62
C THR A 3 -3.18 -25.66 12.14
N LYS A 4 -1.98 -26.20 12.27
CA LYS A 4 -0.75 -25.62 11.72
C LYS A 4 -0.93 -25.31 10.22
N HIS A 5 -1.51 -26.23 9.48
CA HIS A 5 -1.73 -26.06 8.03
C HIS A 5 -2.63 -24.87 7.74
N GLN A 6 -3.71 -24.69 8.52
CA GLN A 6 -4.60 -23.54 8.36
C GLN A 6 -3.89 -22.23 8.71
N LEU A 7 -3.09 -22.21 9.76
CA LEU A 7 -2.32 -21.03 10.14
C LEU A 7 -1.33 -20.62 9.06
N LEU A 8 -0.63 -21.57 8.46
CA LEU A 8 0.31 -21.30 7.38
C LEU A 8 -0.40 -20.80 6.12
N ARG A 9 -1.57 -21.35 5.81
CA ARG A 9 -2.38 -20.88 4.69
C ARG A 9 -2.83 -19.44 4.90
N GLN A 10 -3.32 -19.12 6.09
CA GLN A 10 -3.75 -17.77 6.43
C GLN A 10 -2.58 -16.78 6.35
N ALA A 11 -1.39 -17.20 6.79
CA ALA A 11 -0.19 -16.38 6.70
C ALA A 11 0.15 -16.08 5.23
N ALA A 12 0.13 -17.10 4.38
CA ALA A 12 0.42 -16.96 2.95
C ALA A 12 -0.60 -16.04 2.27
N GLU A 13 -1.87 -16.14 2.62
CA GLU A 13 -2.93 -15.27 2.08
C GLU A 13 -2.68 -13.81 2.45
N LYS A 14 -2.29 -13.55 3.71
CA LYS A 14 -1.99 -12.19 4.17
C LYS A 14 -0.75 -11.63 3.50
N GLU A 15 0.28 -12.45 3.30
CA GLU A 15 1.49 -12.04 2.59
C GLU A 15 1.20 -11.69 1.14
N SER A 16 0.36 -12.49 0.47
CA SER A 16 -0.07 -12.23 -0.89
C SER A 16 -0.85 -10.92 -0.99
N LEU A 17 -1.78 -10.70 -0.06
CA LEU A 17 -2.57 -9.47 -0.01
C LEU A 17 -1.68 -8.25 0.27
N ALA A 18 -0.69 -8.40 1.17
CA ALA A 18 0.28 -7.33 1.44
C ALA A 18 1.05 -6.95 0.18
N SER A 19 1.47 -7.92 -0.61
CA SER A 19 2.15 -7.66 -1.89
C SER A 19 1.25 -6.92 -2.86
N THR A 20 -0.04 -7.23 -2.89
CA THR A 20 -1.02 -6.53 -3.71
C THR A 20 -1.12 -5.06 -3.31
N PHE A 21 -1.23 -4.78 -2.01
CA PHE A 21 -1.27 -3.39 -1.52
C PHE A 21 0.01 -2.62 -1.82
N THR A 22 1.16 -3.27 -1.72
CA THR A 22 2.45 -2.65 -2.08
C THR A 22 2.48 -2.28 -3.56
N ARG A 23 1.97 -3.14 -4.45
CA ARG A 23 1.90 -2.84 -5.89
C ARG A 23 0.96 -1.69 -6.16
N TYR A 24 -0.19 -1.62 -5.48
CA TYR A 24 -1.10 -0.48 -5.60
C TYR A 24 -0.42 0.81 -5.18
N ALA A 25 0.32 0.80 -4.07
CA ALA A 25 1.04 1.97 -3.60
C ALA A 25 2.02 2.48 -4.68
N ARG A 26 2.75 1.58 -5.33
CA ARG A 26 3.68 1.95 -6.40
C ARG A 26 2.97 2.56 -7.61
N ARG A 27 1.80 2.02 -7.97
CA ARG A 27 0.99 2.57 -9.06
C ARG A 27 0.48 3.97 -8.71
N LEU A 28 0.07 4.19 -7.48
CA LEU A 28 -0.40 5.50 -7.03
C LEU A 28 0.74 6.53 -7.07
N THR A 29 1.94 6.14 -6.69
CA THR A 29 3.12 7.00 -6.76
C THR A 29 3.36 7.47 -8.19
N GLY A 30 3.19 6.60 -9.19
CA GLY A 30 3.42 6.94 -10.59
C GLY A 30 2.23 7.54 -11.32
N ALA A 31 1.05 7.57 -10.70
CA ALA A 31 -0.20 7.91 -11.39
C ALA A 31 -0.23 9.33 -11.96
N LEU A 32 0.51 10.26 -11.36
CA LEU A 32 0.58 11.65 -11.82
C LEU A 32 1.95 12.02 -12.40
N ASP A 33 2.77 11.02 -12.73
CA ASP A 33 4.04 11.29 -13.43
C ASP A 33 3.74 11.95 -14.78
N GLY A 34 4.45 13.04 -15.07
CA GLY A 34 4.21 13.80 -16.27
C GLY A 34 3.13 14.86 -16.15
N VAL A 35 2.35 14.88 -15.06
CA VAL A 35 1.40 15.96 -14.81
C VAL A 35 2.15 17.08 -14.09
N PRO A 36 2.11 18.35 -14.61
CA PRO A 36 2.80 19.45 -13.97
C PRO A 36 2.31 19.70 -12.55
N ALA A 37 3.24 19.90 -11.61
CA ALA A 37 2.92 20.17 -10.20
C ALA A 37 2.62 21.66 -9.97
N HIS A 38 3.16 22.53 -10.81
CA HIS A 38 3.03 24.00 -10.68
C HIS A 38 2.71 24.60 -12.03
N PRO A 39 2.04 25.78 -12.05
CA PRO A 39 1.74 26.47 -13.32
C PRO A 39 2.99 26.77 -14.16
N GLN A 40 4.13 27.00 -13.53
CA GLN A 40 5.40 27.28 -14.21
C GLN A 40 5.91 26.10 -15.04
N GLU A 41 5.47 24.88 -14.72
CA GLU A 41 5.83 23.67 -15.46
C GLU A 41 4.96 23.48 -16.70
N CYS A 42 3.87 24.24 -16.82
CA CYS A 42 3.04 24.27 -18.00
C CYS A 42 3.69 25.13 -19.06
N GLU A 43 3.16 25.06 -20.29
CA GLU A 43 3.68 25.89 -21.36
C GLU A 43 3.59 27.38 -20.99
N ALA A 44 4.61 28.14 -21.38
CA ALA A 44 4.81 29.51 -20.92
C ALA A 44 3.63 30.45 -21.15
N TYR A 45 2.79 30.18 -22.16
CA TYR A 45 1.62 30.98 -22.45
C TYR A 45 0.35 30.58 -21.74
N TRP A 46 0.36 29.44 -20.98
CA TRP A 46 -0.82 29.03 -20.25
C TRP A 46 -0.77 29.58 -18.82
N THR A 47 -1.38 30.73 -18.66
CA THR A 47 -1.45 31.47 -17.41
C THR A 47 -2.90 31.87 -17.14
N GLY A 48 -3.15 32.42 -15.96
CA GLY A 48 -4.44 32.96 -15.58
C GLY A 48 -5.28 32.01 -14.72
N PRO A 49 -6.56 32.37 -14.47
CA PRO A 49 -7.41 31.65 -13.52
C PRO A 49 -7.60 30.16 -13.84
N ALA A 50 -7.68 29.81 -15.12
CA ALA A 50 -7.85 28.41 -15.51
C ALA A 50 -6.61 27.58 -15.18
N ALA A 51 -5.41 28.13 -15.44
CA ALA A 51 -4.15 27.46 -15.12
C ALA A 51 -3.98 27.32 -13.61
N GLU A 52 -4.36 28.34 -12.85
CA GLU A 52 -4.32 28.31 -11.40
C GLU A 52 -5.26 27.23 -10.83
N ARG A 53 -6.48 27.13 -11.34
CA ARG A 53 -7.43 26.09 -10.92
C ARG A 53 -6.92 24.70 -11.23
N PHE A 54 -6.30 24.53 -12.39
CA PHE A 54 -5.68 23.26 -12.76
C PHE A 54 -4.59 22.89 -11.75
N ALA A 55 -3.69 23.83 -11.45
CA ALA A 55 -2.60 23.61 -10.50
C ALA A 55 -3.11 23.24 -9.10
N GLU A 56 -4.17 23.92 -8.64
CA GLU A 56 -4.78 23.62 -7.35
C GLU A 56 -5.38 22.21 -7.31
N ARG A 57 -6.09 21.82 -8.38
CA ARG A 57 -6.66 20.48 -8.49
C ARG A 57 -5.57 19.42 -8.55
N ALA A 58 -4.52 19.65 -9.33
CA ALA A 58 -3.39 18.74 -9.44
C ALA A 58 -2.70 18.57 -8.08
N ALA A 59 -2.47 19.65 -7.35
CA ALA A 59 -1.87 19.61 -6.02
C ALA A 59 -2.77 18.84 -5.03
N GLY A 60 -4.08 19.09 -5.07
CA GLY A 60 -5.06 18.37 -4.23
C GLY A 60 -5.06 16.88 -4.53
N LEU A 61 -5.07 16.51 -5.79
CA LEU A 61 -5.05 15.12 -6.20
C LEU A 61 -3.75 14.42 -5.79
N ARG A 62 -2.61 15.11 -5.91
CA ARG A 62 -1.32 14.57 -5.44
C ARG A 62 -1.34 14.28 -3.95
N ARG A 63 -1.94 15.17 -3.14
CA ARG A 63 -2.06 14.94 -1.71
C ARG A 63 -2.95 13.74 -1.41
N GLU A 64 -4.10 13.63 -2.08
CA GLU A 64 -5.00 12.50 -1.91
C GLU A 64 -4.33 11.17 -2.29
N LEU A 65 -3.57 11.16 -3.39
CA LEU A 65 -2.85 9.97 -3.82
C LEU A 65 -1.74 9.60 -2.84
N ALA A 66 -1.04 10.59 -2.28
CA ALA A 66 -0.01 10.35 -1.26
C ALA A 66 -0.61 9.75 0.01
N GLU A 67 -1.75 10.25 0.45
CA GLU A 67 -2.47 9.70 1.61
C GLU A 67 -2.93 8.27 1.35
N LEU A 68 -3.44 7.99 0.16
CA LEU A 68 -3.87 6.65 -0.22
C LEU A 68 -2.68 5.68 -0.32
N GLU A 69 -1.55 6.15 -0.86
CA GLU A 69 -0.31 5.39 -0.88
C GLU A 69 0.12 5.00 0.54
N ASP A 70 0.14 5.98 1.45
CA ASP A 70 0.50 5.75 2.84
C ASP A 70 -0.44 4.72 3.49
N THR A 71 -1.73 4.80 3.22
CA THR A 71 -2.73 3.86 3.72
C THR A 71 -2.45 2.45 3.19
N CYS A 72 -2.16 2.31 1.89
CA CYS A 72 -1.84 1.02 1.29
C CYS A 72 -0.58 0.41 1.91
N LEU A 73 0.47 1.22 2.11
CA LEU A 73 1.72 0.74 2.71
C LEU A 73 1.53 0.34 4.18
N ALA A 74 0.75 1.11 4.94
CA ALA A 74 0.43 0.79 6.33
C ALA A 74 -0.39 -0.50 6.43
N THR A 75 -1.35 -0.71 5.53
CA THR A 75 -2.14 -1.93 5.46
C THR A 75 -1.26 -3.13 5.13
N ALA A 76 -0.35 -2.99 4.16
CA ALA A 76 0.60 -4.05 3.80
C ALA A 76 1.48 -4.43 5.00
N GLU A 77 1.99 -3.44 5.72
CA GLU A 77 2.81 -3.67 6.92
C GLU A 77 2.02 -4.40 8.01
N ASN A 78 0.78 -4.00 8.25
CA ASN A 78 -0.10 -4.65 9.22
C ASN A 78 -0.34 -6.12 8.85
N LEU A 79 -0.60 -6.38 7.57
CA LEU A 79 -0.82 -7.74 7.07
C LEU A 79 0.43 -8.61 7.24
N ARG A 80 1.63 -8.04 7.00
CA ARG A 80 2.89 -8.76 7.18
C ARG A 80 3.13 -9.11 8.65
N ARG A 81 2.81 -8.19 9.56
CA ARG A 81 2.92 -8.48 11.01
C ARG A 81 1.98 -9.61 11.41
N ARG A 82 0.75 -9.60 10.92
CA ARG A 82 -0.22 -10.67 11.20
C ARG A 82 0.25 -12.00 10.62
N ALA A 83 0.83 -11.98 9.42
CA ALA A 83 1.37 -13.20 8.81
C ALA A 83 2.50 -13.78 9.64
N ARG A 84 3.43 -12.94 10.12
CA ARG A 84 4.52 -13.39 11.00
C ARG A 84 3.98 -14.04 12.26
N ARG A 85 2.98 -13.42 12.88
CA ARG A 85 2.36 -13.96 14.09
C ARG A 85 1.71 -15.33 13.83
N LEU A 86 1.03 -15.47 12.70
CA LEU A 86 0.43 -16.75 12.33
C LEU A 86 1.49 -17.84 12.13
N ARG A 87 2.64 -17.46 11.54
CA ARG A 87 3.75 -18.41 11.36
C ARG A 87 4.39 -18.78 12.70
N GLU A 88 4.50 -17.83 13.62
CA GLU A 88 4.98 -18.10 14.98
C GLU A 88 4.03 -19.06 15.70
N ASP A 89 2.72 -18.82 15.58
CA ASP A 89 1.70 -19.69 16.17
C ASP A 89 1.76 -21.10 15.57
N ALA A 90 1.99 -21.19 14.25
CA ALA A 90 2.15 -22.48 13.57
C ALA A 90 3.38 -23.23 14.07
N ALA A 91 4.50 -22.53 14.26
CA ALA A 91 5.72 -23.11 14.79
C ALA A 91 5.52 -23.59 16.24
N ALA A 92 4.82 -22.81 17.06
CA ALA A 92 4.50 -23.19 18.43
C ALA A 92 3.59 -24.43 18.48
N ALA A 93 2.64 -24.55 17.56
CA ALA A 93 1.79 -25.73 17.45
C ALA A 93 2.60 -26.98 17.11
N ASP A 94 3.61 -26.84 16.23
CA ASP A 94 4.54 -27.92 15.86
C ASP A 94 5.36 -28.39 17.07
N ASP A 95 5.93 -27.43 17.80
CA ASP A 95 6.74 -27.70 18.99
C ASP A 95 5.91 -28.44 20.05
N TRP A 96 4.67 -27.99 20.24
CA TRP A 96 3.75 -28.62 21.20
C TRP A 96 3.43 -30.05 20.78
N GLN A 97 3.19 -30.32 19.50
CA GLN A 97 2.94 -31.67 18.99
C GLN A 97 4.18 -32.56 19.11
N GLY A 98 5.35 -31.98 18.92
CA GLY A 98 6.62 -32.70 19.06
C GLY A 98 6.92 -33.13 20.49
N MET A 99 6.30 -32.53 21.49
CA MET A 99 6.46 -32.87 22.91
C MET A 99 5.58 -34.02 23.34
N GLN A 100 4.67 -34.47 22.52
CA GLN A 100 3.81 -35.63 22.80
C GLN A 100 4.39 -36.90 22.21
#